data_5b59e0dca8988db07659f1d665f411eb
#
_entry.id   5b59e0dca8988db07659f1d665f411eb
#
_cell.length_a   1.000
_cell.length_b   1.000
_cell.length_c   1.000
_cell.angle_alpha   90.00
_cell.angle_beta   90.00
_cell.angle_gamma   90.00
#
_symmetry.space_group_name_H-M   'P 1'
#
loop_
_entity.id
_entity.type
_entity.pdbx_description
1 polymer ?
#
loop_
_entity_poly.entity_id
_entity_poly.type
_entity_poly.pdbx_seq_one_letter_code
_entity_poly.pdbx_strand_id
1 'polypeptide(L)'
;MRRRDFIKAVFVPAAEWPASAWAQKAKKPVIGLLGSTSADAYASRVGSVRKGLSETGFVEGRNVTIEYRWADGRYERLPEMAADLVRSKVDVILAITTPAAVAAKAATNALPIVFEVGADPVKLGLVASLSKPGGNLTGVSLLNVELGAKRLELLHGVVPTTTIFGLLINPKNSNAETISKDVQEAAKELRIQIHVQRAAIEADFEPAFASLRELGARAVVIGTDPLFNVSSERLAALTLRYVMPSIYQYRPFAAAGGLMSYGDSSTEPFRQAGTYVGRILKGEKPGELAIQQSTKVELIINLTTAKTLGIRLPTALIARADEIVD
;
A
#
# COMPACT_ATOMS: atom_id res chain seq x y z
N MET A 1 16.98 94.83 16.53
CA MET A 1 18.31 94.26 16.88
C MET A 1 18.30 92.79 16.62
N ARG A 2 19.33 92.28 16.04
CA ARG A 2 19.44 91.11 15.21
C ARG A 2 19.33 89.81 16.00
N ARG A 3 18.45 88.89 15.54
CA ARG A 3 18.44 87.45 15.83
C ARG A 3 19.43 86.75 14.89
N ARG A 4 20.42 86.13 15.44
CA ARG A 4 21.27 85.15 14.75
C ARG A 4 21.87 84.17 15.72
N ASP A 5 21.86 82.89 15.27
CA ASP A 5 22.74 81.87 15.67
C ASP A 5 22.41 81.07 17.00
N PHE A 6 21.82 79.91 16.81
CA PHE A 6 22.35 78.66 17.41
C PHE A 6 21.55 77.46 16.86
N ILE A 7 21.95 76.96 15.70
CA ILE A 7 21.65 75.58 15.33
C ILE A 7 22.93 74.81 15.66
N LYS A 8 22.96 74.13 16.78
CA LYS A 8 23.93 73.07 17.03
C LYS A 8 23.36 71.77 16.45
N ALA A 9 23.93 71.31 15.35
CA ALA A 9 23.71 70.00 14.80
C ALA A 9 24.16 68.94 15.79
N VAL A 10 23.21 68.18 16.32
CA VAL A 10 23.51 66.93 17.06
C VAL A 10 23.69 65.85 16.01
N PHE A 11 24.93 65.53 15.68
CA PHE A 11 25.28 64.31 14.97
C PHE A 11 25.03 63.12 15.90
N VAL A 12 23.94 62.38 15.70
CA VAL A 12 23.74 61.09 16.29
C VAL A 12 24.42 60.10 15.32
N PRO A 13 25.47 59.40 15.75
CA PRO A 13 26.04 58.34 14.95
C PRO A 13 24.97 57.25 14.82
N ALA A 14 24.56 56.94 13.61
CA ALA A 14 23.75 55.75 13.30
C ALA A 14 24.57 54.52 13.74
N ALA A 15 24.21 53.96 14.88
CA ALA A 15 24.72 52.66 15.28
C ALA A 15 24.29 51.68 14.20
N GLU A 16 25.22 51.26 13.35
CA GLU A 16 25.09 50.11 12.49
C GLU A 16 24.93 48.86 13.41
N TRP A 17 23.68 48.51 13.71
CA TRP A 17 23.41 47.18 14.22
C TRP A 17 23.79 46.20 13.14
N PRO A 18 24.76 45.30 13.40
CA PRO A 18 24.97 44.20 12.49
C PRO A 18 23.69 43.38 12.50
N ALA A 19 22.90 43.46 11.43
CA ALA A 19 21.86 42.53 11.11
C ALA A 19 22.53 41.16 10.73
N SER A 20 23.22 40.59 11.72
CA SER A 20 23.49 39.15 11.73
C SER A 20 22.17 38.46 11.95
N ALA A 21 21.30 38.50 10.91
CA ALA A 21 20.25 37.53 10.73
C ALA A 21 20.95 36.18 10.68
N TRP A 22 21.07 35.56 11.83
CA TRP A 22 21.38 34.15 11.92
C TRP A 22 20.21 33.48 11.20
N ALA A 23 20.37 33.22 9.92
CA ALA A 23 19.53 32.30 9.20
C ALA A 23 19.72 30.96 9.93
N GLN A 24 18.89 30.76 10.95
CA GLN A 24 18.80 29.51 11.66
C GLN A 24 18.44 28.52 10.59
N LYS A 25 19.42 27.70 10.17
CA LYS A 25 19.24 26.71 9.11
C LYS A 25 18.05 25.86 9.54
N ALA A 26 16.90 26.15 8.96
CA ALA A 26 15.64 25.50 9.34
C ALA A 26 15.91 24.00 9.35
N LYS A 27 15.65 23.35 10.47
CA LYS A 27 15.85 21.91 10.64
C LYS A 27 15.10 21.22 9.50
N LYS A 28 15.82 20.42 8.72
CA LYS A 28 15.18 19.67 7.63
C LYS A 28 14.10 18.76 8.25
N PRO A 29 12.86 18.77 7.74
CA PRO A 29 11.86 17.85 8.22
C PRO A 29 12.28 16.40 7.96
N VAL A 30 11.84 15.53 8.86
CA VAL A 30 12.14 14.09 8.83
C VAL A 30 10.86 13.30 8.62
N ILE A 31 10.83 12.48 7.59
CA ILE A 31 9.75 11.54 7.30
C ILE A 31 10.17 10.17 7.81
N GLY A 32 9.35 9.51 8.62
CA GLY A 32 9.52 8.11 8.96
C GLY A 32 8.74 7.22 7.98
N LEU A 33 9.41 6.47 7.12
CA LEU A 33 8.75 5.50 6.25
C LEU A 33 8.74 4.13 6.93
N LEU A 34 7.54 3.59 7.15
CA LEU A 34 7.31 2.27 7.72
C LEU A 34 6.71 1.33 6.68
N GLY A 35 7.41 0.26 6.35
CA GLY A 35 6.98 -0.74 5.38
C GLY A 35 7.04 -2.16 5.93
N SER A 36 6.07 -3.01 5.53
CA SER A 36 6.01 -4.40 5.99
C SER A 36 6.90 -5.37 5.20
N THR A 37 7.37 -4.97 4.02
CA THR A 37 8.23 -5.76 3.12
C THR A 37 9.69 -5.30 3.19
N SER A 38 10.47 -5.51 2.14
CA SER A 38 11.86 -5.05 2.02
C SER A 38 11.99 -3.79 1.15
N ALA A 39 13.10 -3.10 1.28
CA ALA A 39 13.44 -1.91 0.48
C ALA A 39 13.46 -2.21 -1.03
N ASP A 40 14.09 -3.32 -1.41
CA ASP A 40 14.26 -3.70 -2.82
C ASP A 40 12.91 -4.02 -3.47
N ALA A 41 12.06 -4.78 -2.78
CA ALA A 41 10.73 -5.15 -3.29
C ALA A 41 9.81 -3.93 -3.49
N TYR A 42 10.03 -2.84 -2.74
CA TYR A 42 9.25 -1.61 -2.82
C TYR A 42 9.98 -0.43 -3.47
N ALA A 43 11.14 -0.64 -4.07
CA ALA A 43 11.96 0.41 -4.67
C ALA A 43 11.19 1.29 -5.67
N SER A 44 10.42 0.70 -6.59
CA SER A 44 9.57 1.42 -7.56
C SER A 44 8.49 2.27 -6.89
N ARG A 45 7.84 1.73 -5.84
CA ARG A 45 6.80 2.42 -5.07
C ARG A 45 7.39 3.59 -4.28
N VAL A 46 8.54 3.39 -3.65
CA VAL A 46 9.30 4.47 -2.98
C VAL A 46 9.72 5.54 -3.98
N GLY A 47 10.13 5.16 -5.20
CA GLY A 47 10.38 6.08 -6.30
C GLY A 47 9.17 6.98 -6.59
N SER A 48 7.97 6.41 -6.59
CA SER A 48 6.72 7.16 -6.79
C SER A 48 6.39 8.07 -5.60
N VAL A 49 6.64 7.64 -4.36
CA VAL A 49 6.55 8.51 -3.17
C VAL A 49 7.46 9.72 -3.31
N ARG A 50 8.74 9.51 -3.68
CA ARG A 50 9.72 10.59 -3.89
C ARG A 50 9.27 11.57 -4.99
N LYS A 51 8.65 11.04 -6.05
CA LYS A 51 8.05 11.88 -7.11
C LYS A 51 6.94 12.77 -6.54
N GLY A 52 5.98 12.22 -5.80
CA GLY A 52 4.91 12.99 -5.15
C GLY A 52 5.43 14.03 -4.16
N LEU A 53 6.46 13.70 -3.38
CA LEU A 53 7.16 14.64 -2.51
C LEU A 53 7.78 15.79 -3.31
N SER A 54 8.47 15.49 -4.43
CA SER A 54 9.12 16.50 -5.26
C SER A 54 8.13 17.48 -5.89
N GLU A 55 6.93 17.03 -6.25
CA GLU A 55 5.84 17.86 -6.77
C GLU A 55 5.35 18.89 -5.73
N THR A 56 5.57 18.61 -4.45
CA THR A 56 5.29 19.54 -3.35
C THR A 56 6.50 20.37 -2.91
N GLY A 57 7.65 20.20 -3.59
CA GLY A 57 8.87 20.94 -3.33
C GLY A 57 9.83 20.28 -2.33
N PHE A 58 9.54 19.06 -1.87
CA PHE A 58 10.42 18.31 -0.97
C PHE A 58 11.25 17.29 -1.75
N VAL A 59 12.58 17.36 -1.62
CA VAL A 59 13.52 16.46 -2.28
C VAL A 59 14.42 15.84 -1.22
N GLU A 60 14.39 14.49 -1.15
CA GLU A 60 15.21 13.72 -0.21
C GLU A 60 16.69 14.06 -0.35
N GLY A 61 17.38 14.19 0.78
CA GLY A 61 18.79 14.60 0.87
C GLY A 61 19.02 16.11 0.70
N ARG A 62 18.13 16.85 0.01
CA ARG A 62 18.23 18.30 -0.20
C ARG A 62 17.55 19.09 0.94
N ASN A 63 16.26 18.95 1.14
CA ASN A 63 15.47 19.71 2.09
C ASN A 63 14.52 18.87 2.95
N VAL A 64 14.56 17.56 2.81
CA VAL A 64 13.85 16.58 3.64
C VAL A 64 14.73 15.35 3.83
N THR A 65 14.59 14.66 4.97
CA THR A 65 15.23 13.37 5.25
C THR A 65 14.16 12.30 5.36
N ILE A 66 14.42 11.09 4.86
CA ILE A 66 13.55 9.93 5.05
C ILE A 66 14.29 8.89 5.88
N GLU A 67 13.71 8.52 7.01
CA GLU A 67 14.15 7.40 7.84
C GLU A 67 13.33 6.17 7.48
N TYR A 68 13.98 5.14 6.99
CA TYR A 68 13.32 3.92 6.54
C TYR A 68 13.31 2.86 7.63
N ARG A 69 12.16 2.20 7.83
CA ARG A 69 11.99 1.01 8.66
C ARG A 69 11.26 -0.07 7.86
N TRP A 70 11.96 -1.15 7.57
CA TRP A 70 11.46 -2.28 6.79
C TRP A 70 11.36 -3.52 7.67
N ALA A 71 10.18 -4.12 7.72
CA ALA A 71 9.95 -5.31 8.54
C ALA A 71 10.39 -6.62 7.86
N ASP A 72 10.73 -6.59 6.56
CA ASP A 72 11.18 -7.75 5.78
C ASP A 72 10.23 -8.95 5.86
N GLY A 73 8.90 -8.70 5.77
CA GLY A 73 7.85 -9.70 5.89
C GLY A 73 7.53 -10.13 7.33
N ARG A 74 8.27 -9.66 8.31
CA ARG A 74 8.08 -9.99 9.73
C ARG A 74 7.18 -8.94 10.39
N TYR A 75 5.87 -9.09 10.26
CA TYR A 75 4.89 -8.09 10.71
C TYR A 75 4.93 -7.85 12.23
N GLU A 76 5.39 -8.83 13.01
CA GLU A 76 5.63 -8.69 14.45
C GLU A 76 6.65 -7.62 14.83
N ARG A 77 7.50 -7.16 13.90
CA ARG A 77 8.47 -6.07 14.13
C ARG A 77 7.85 -4.67 13.98
N LEU A 78 6.71 -4.57 13.29
CA LEU A 78 6.10 -3.28 12.94
C LEU A 78 5.76 -2.42 14.17
N PRO A 79 5.19 -2.96 15.27
CA PRO A 79 4.89 -2.14 16.46
C PRO A 79 6.13 -1.49 17.06
N GLU A 80 7.25 -2.22 17.20
CA GLU A 80 8.49 -1.68 17.72
C GLU A 80 9.10 -0.61 16.79
N MET A 81 9.09 -0.87 15.47
CA MET A 81 9.56 0.07 14.45
C MET A 81 8.73 1.35 14.41
N ALA A 82 7.41 1.25 14.57
CA ALA A 82 6.54 2.42 14.66
C ALA A 82 6.84 3.25 15.92
N ALA A 83 7.00 2.59 17.07
CA ALA A 83 7.38 3.24 18.31
C ALA A 83 8.78 3.89 18.23
N ASP A 84 9.71 3.27 17.51
CA ASP A 84 11.04 3.84 17.26
C ASP A 84 10.95 5.14 16.44
N LEU A 85 10.17 5.19 15.38
CA LEU A 85 9.94 6.42 14.60
C LEU A 85 9.33 7.54 15.48
N VAL A 86 8.41 7.19 16.38
CA VAL A 86 7.84 8.16 17.34
C VAL A 86 8.94 8.69 18.29
N ARG A 87 9.81 7.83 18.83
CA ARG A 87 10.94 8.22 19.68
C ARG A 87 11.96 9.09 18.93
N SER A 88 12.19 8.80 17.65
CA SER A 88 13.07 9.58 16.76
C SER A 88 12.51 10.97 16.44
N LYS A 89 11.27 11.28 16.85
CA LYS A 89 10.61 12.57 16.66
C LYS A 89 10.58 12.98 15.18
N VAL A 90 10.22 12.04 14.30
CA VAL A 90 9.94 12.35 12.89
C VAL A 90 8.75 13.33 12.79
N ASP A 91 8.68 14.11 11.74
CA ASP A 91 7.61 15.12 11.57
C ASP A 91 6.32 14.50 11.01
N VAL A 92 6.42 13.37 10.29
CA VAL A 92 5.30 12.61 9.74
C VAL A 92 5.72 11.15 9.54
N ILE A 93 4.81 10.21 9.79
CA ILE A 93 4.98 8.79 9.41
C ILE A 93 4.27 8.55 8.07
N LEU A 94 4.98 7.96 7.12
CA LEU A 94 4.41 7.37 5.92
C LEU A 94 4.37 5.85 6.11
N ALA A 95 3.17 5.31 6.32
CA ALA A 95 2.94 3.88 6.51
C ALA A 95 2.48 3.23 5.21
N ILE A 96 3.33 2.41 4.62
CA ILE A 96 3.06 1.71 3.35
C ILE A 96 2.64 0.29 3.66
N THR A 97 1.43 -0.09 3.30
CA THR A 97 0.72 -1.35 3.55
C THR A 97 -0.21 -1.32 4.78
N THR A 98 -1.26 -2.13 4.76
CA THR A 98 -2.22 -2.22 5.87
C THR A 98 -1.58 -2.60 7.21
N PRO A 99 -0.70 -3.63 7.31
CA PRO A 99 -0.05 -3.94 8.60
C PRO A 99 0.78 -2.78 9.16
N ALA A 100 1.49 -2.03 8.30
CA ALA A 100 2.27 -0.88 8.72
C ALA A 100 1.37 0.28 9.21
N ALA A 101 0.25 0.55 8.51
CA ALA A 101 -0.70 1.59 8.90
C ALA A 101 -1.36 1.30 10.27
N VAL A 102 -1.74 0.05 10.52
CA VAL A 102 -2.29 -0.39 11.81
C VAL A 102 -1.27 -0.21 12.92
N ALA A 103 -0.01 -0.61 12.71
CA ALA A 103 1.06 -0.45 13.68
C ALA A 103 1.37 1.03 13.96
N ALA A 104 1.44 1.87 12.93
CA ALA A 104 1.67 3.30 13.08
C ALA A 104 0.55 3.98 13.88
N LYS A 105 -0.73 3.65 13.60
CA LYS A 105 -1.88 4.14 14.34
C LYS A 105 -1.80 3.77 15.83
N ALA A 106 -1.43 2.53 16.14
CA ALA A 106 -1.31 2.06 17.51
C ALA A 106 -0.18 2.77 18.28
N ALA A 107 0.87 3.23 17.58
CA ALA A 107 2.04 3.86 18.20
C ALA A 107 1.82 5.33 18.58
N THR A 108 0.91 6.06 17.92
CA THR A 108 0.70 7.48 18.20
C THR A 108 -0.67 7.98 17.77
N ASN A 109 -1.24 8.91 18.55
CA ASN A 109 -2.45 9.66 18.22
C ASN A 109 -2.19 11.15 17.92
N ALA A 110 -0.94 11.58 17.97
CA ALA A 110 -0.53 12.98 17.82
C ALA A 110 0.30 13.23 16.56
N LEU A 111 1.26 12.33 16.27
CA LEU A 111 2.15 12.48 15.13
C LEU A 111 1.33 12.23 13.83
N PRO A 112 1.42 13.12 12.82
CA PRO A 112 0.78 12.92 11.53
C PRO A 112 1.15 11.57 10.89
N ILE A 113 0.16 10.88 10.36
CA ILE A 113 0.34 9.62 9.63
C ILE A 113 -0.33 9.73 8.26
N VAL A 114 0.44 9.48 7.21
CA VAL A 114 -0.08 9.22 5.87
C VAL A 114 0.03 7.73 5.61
N PHE A 115 -1.07 7.09 5.22
CA PHE A 115 -1.06 5.67 4.89
C PHE A 115 -1.31 5.40 3.41
N GLU A 116 -0.82 4.26 2.94
CA GLU A 116 -1.29 3.57 1.74
C GLU A 116 -1.75 2.18 2.17
N VAL A 117 -3.02 1.84 1.91
CA VAL A 117 -3.63 0.58 2.33
C VAL A 117 -4.45 -0.07 1.21
N GLY A 118 -4.48 -1.40 1.20
CA GLY A 118 -5.24 -2.18 0.23
C GLY A 118 -6.70 -2.45 0.62
N ALA A 119 -7.20 -1.84 1.70
CA ALA A 119 -8.53 -2.09 2.25
C ALA A 119 -9.24 -0.78 2.62
N ASP A 120 -10.53 -0.86 2.91
CA ASP A 120 -11.32 0.27 3.41
C ASP A 120 -10.78 0.76 4.77
N PRO A 121 -10.22 1.98 4.85
CA PRO A 121 -9.62 2.51 6.07
C PRO A 121 -10.64 2.83 7.17
N VAL A 122 -11.93 2.97 6.84
CA VAL A 122 -13.01 3.13 7.82
C VAL A 122 -13.31 1.79 8.49
N LYS A 123 -13.45 0.71 7.71
CA LYS A 123 -13.63 -0.65 8.23
C LYS A 123 -12.43 -1.11 9.07
N LEU A 124 -11.23 -0.71 8.70
CA LEU A 124 -10.01 -0.93 9.49
C LEU A 124 -9.96 -0.10 10.77
N GLY A 125 -10.90 0.83 10.95
CA GLY A 125 -10.90 1.77 12.06
C GLY A 125 -9.73 2.76 12.02
N LEU A 126 -9.05 2.96 10.88
CA LEU A 126 -7.96 3.93 10.76
C LEU A 126 -8.48 5.36 10.82
N VAL A 127 -9.61 5.63 10.21
CA VAL A 127 -10.24 6.95 10.10
C VAL A 127 -11.74 6.87 10.36
N ALA A 128 -12.36 8.01 10.72
CA ALA A 128 -13.80 8.08 10.98
C ALA A 128 -14.63 8.05 9.68
N SER A 129 -14.17 8.72 8.63
CA SER A 129 -14.80 8.72 7.31
C SER A 129 -13.76 9.06 6.22
N LEU A 130 -14.12 8.79 4.96
CA LEU A 130 -13.23 9.08 3.83
C LEU A 130 -13.13 10.59 3.53
N SER A 131 -14.23 11.32 3.65
CA SER A 131 -14.27 12.75 3.35
C SER A 131 -13.67 13.63 4.46
N LYS A 132 -13.81 13.19 5.72
CA LYS A 132 -13.25 13.86 6.91
C LYS A 132 -12.64 12.79 7.82
N PRO A 133 -11.38 12.44 7.61
CA PRO A 133 -10.71 11.38 8.36
C PRO A 133 -10.74 11.60 9.86
N GLY A 134 -10.58 12.85 10.29
CA GLY A 134 -10.45 13.22 11.69
C GLY A 134 -9.11 12.75 12.30
N GLY A 135 -8.76 13.25 13.46
CA GLY A 135 -7.53 12.85 14.13
C GLY A 135 -6.25 13.16 13.34
N ASN A 136 -5.26 12.28 13.47
CA ASN A 136 -3.91 12.45 12.93
C ASN A 136 -3.62 11.59 11.68
N LEU A 137 -4.61 10.91 11.10
CA LEU A 137 -4.42 10.02 9.95
C LEU A 137 -5.09 10.57 8.69
N THR A 138 -4.44 10.38 7.56
CA THR A 138 -4.99 10.49 6.20
C THR A 138 -4.25 9.54 5.27
N GLY A 139 -4.66 9.45 4.00
CA GLY A 139 -3.91 8.62 3.06
C GLY A 139 -4.68 8.20 1.81
N VAL A 140 -4.26 7.07 1.27
CA VAL A 140 -4.77 6.50 0.03
C VAL A 140 -5.20 5.05 0.24
N SER A 141 -6.34 4.67 -0.32
CA SER A 141 -6.87 3.30 -0.31
C SER A 141 -6.99 2.74 -1.73
N LEU A 142 -6.53 1.50 -1.93
CA LEU A 142 -6.63 0.76 -3.20
C LEU A 142 -7.89 -0.10 -3.31
N LEU A 143 -8.59 -0.34 -2.22
CA LEU A 143 -9.77 -1.24 -2.14
C LEU A 143 -9.52 -2.67 -2.69
N ASN A 144 -8.28 -3.12 -2.74
CA ASN A 144 -7.94 -4.44 -3.30
C ASN A 144 -8.50 -5.62 -2.47
N VAL A 145 -8.73 -5.42 -1.18
CA VAL A 145 -9.34 -6.42 -0.29
C VAL A 145 -10.79 -6.68 -0.71
N GLU A 146 -11.54 -5.63 -0.96
CA GLU A 146 -12.95 -5.65 -1.33
C GLU A 146 -13.20 -6.34 -2.70
N LEU A 147 -12.16 -6.48 -3.52
CA LEU A 147 -12.24 -7.19 -4.80
C LEU A 147 -12.09 -8.72 -4.67
N GLY A 148 -11.98 -9.27 -3.45
CA GLY A 148 -11.80 -10.71 -3.23
C GLY A 148 -12.93 -11.56 -3.80
N ALA A 149 -14.18 -11.18 -3.53
CA ALA A 149 -15.38 -11.83 -4.09
C ALA A 149 -15.37 -11.79 -5.63
N LYS A 150 -15.04 -10.64 -6.22
CA LYS A 150 -14.98 -10.46 -7.67
C LYS A 150 -13.90 -11.31 -8.33
N ARG A 151 -12.75 -11.48 -7.65
CA ARG A 151 -11.72 -12.42 -8.14
C ARG A 151 -12.24 -13.85 -8.17
N LEU A 152 -12.96 -14.29 -7.14
CA LEU A 152 -13.55 -15.63 -7.14
C LEU A 152 -14.56 -15.81 -8.29
N GLU A 153 -15.45 -14.83 -8.53
CA GLU A 153 -16.40 -14.86 -9.64
C GLU A 153 -15.69 -14.98 -11.00
N LEU A 154 -14.64 -14.17 -11.23
CA LEU A 154 -13.86 -14.20 -12.47
C LEU A 154 -13.18 -15.55 -12.67
N LEU A 155 -12.58 -16.11 -11.62
CA LEU A 155 -11.93 -17.41 -11.68
C LEU A 155 -12.94 -18.53 -11.92
N HIS A 156 -14.09 -18.51 -11.25
CA HIS A 156 -15.18 -19.47 -11.47
C HIS A 156 -15.70 -19.41 -12.89
N GLY A 157 -15.84 -18.20 -13.46
CA GLY A 157 -16.24 -18.04 -14.88
C GLY A 157 -15.25 -18.67 -15.87
N VAL A 158 -13.99 -18.84 -15.50
CA VAL A 158 -12.96 -19.51 -16.31
C VAL A 158 -13.00 -21.03 -16.16
N VAL A 159 -13.33 -21.52 -14.96
CA VAL A 159 -13.40 -22.96 -14.64
C VAL A 159 -14.75 -23.35 -14.06
N PRO A 160 -15.85 -23.21 -14.82
CA PRO A 160 -17.22 -23.28 -14.30
C PRO A 160 -17.65 -24.67 -13.80
N THR A 161 -16.91 -25.72 -14.16
CA THR A 161 -17.15 -27.10 -13.68
C THR A 161 -16.44 -27.38 -12.35
N THR A 162 -15.57 -26.47 -11.89
CA THR A 162 -14.87 -26.62 -10.62
C THR A 162 -15.80 -26.22 -9.48
N THR A 163 -15.96 -27.12 -8.51
CA THR A 163 -16.81 -26.91 -7.33
C THR A 163 -16.04 -26.70 -6.05
N ILE A 164 -14.74 -26.97 -6.04
CA ILE A 164 -13.87 -26.85 -4.86
C ILE A 164 -12.69 -25.91 -5.20
N PHE A 165 -12.63 -24.78 -4.51
CA PHE A 165 -11.58 -23.78 -4.68
C PHE A 165 -10.74 -23.65 -3.42
N GLY A 166 -9.48 -23.25 -3.59
CA GLY A 166 -8.61 -22.81 -2.53
C GLY A 166 -8.68 -21.31 -2.32
N LEU A 167 -8.45 -20.87 -1.09
CA LEU A 167 -8.16 -19.49 -0.73
C LEU A 167 -6.88 -19.48 0.11
N LEU A 168 -5.85 -18.77 -0.36
CA LEU A 168 -4.61 -18.58 0.40
C LEU A 168 -4.65 -17.24 1.11
N ILE A 169 -4.46 -17.22 2.44
CA ILE A 169 -4.42 -15.98 3.24
C ILE A 169 -3.19 -15.94 4.14
N ASN A 170 -2.75 -14.73 4.50
CA ASN A 170 -1.74 -14.55 5.54
C ASN A 170 -2.45 -14.24 6.88
N PRO A 171 -2.41 -15.16 7.87
CA PRO A 171 -3.12 -14.97 9.13
C PRO A 171 -2.56 -13.82 9.99
N LYS A 172 -1.34 -13.34 9.69
CA LYS A 172 -0.74 -12.18 10.37
C LYS A 172 -1.23 -10.82 9.80
N ASN A 173 -1.93 -10.83 8.67
CA ASN A 173 -2.51 -9.63 8.10
C ASN A 173 -3.87 -9.36 8.75
N SER A 174 -4.09 -8.13 9.22
CA SER A 174 -5.36 -7.69 9.80
C SER A 174 -6.58 -7.84 8.87
N ASN A 175 -6.33 -7.94 7.54
CA ASN A 175 -7.38 -8.14 6.54
C ASN A 175 -7.78 -9.62 6.34
N ALA A 176 -7.05 -10.59 6.93
CA ALA A 176 -7.20 -12.02 6.63
C ALA A 176 -8.63 -12.52 6.86
N GLU A 177 -9.23 -12.16 7.99
CA GLU A 177 -10.61 -12.58 8.32
C GLU A 177 -11.64 -11.93 7.38
N THR A 178 -11.48 -10.66 7.04
CA THR A 178 -12.36 -9.96 6.08
C THR A 178 -12.29 -10.63 4.72
N ILE A 179 -11.08 -10.88 4.20
CA ILE A 179 -10.88 -11.57 2.92
C ILE A 179 -11.53 -12.95 2.94
N SER A 180 -11.28 -13.71 4.02
CA SER A 180 -11.82 -15.07 4.17
C SER A 180 -13.35 -15.06 4.18
N LYS A 181 -13.95 -14.15 4.94
CA LYS A 181 -15.41 -13.99 5.03
C LYS A 181 -16.03 -13.62 3.69
N ASP A 182 -15.54 -12.57 3.05
CA ASP A 182 -16.10 -12.05 1.80
C ASP A 182 -16.02 -13.09 0.67
N VAL A 183 -14.90 -13.82 0.57
CA VAL A 183 -14.73 -14.88 -0.44
C VAL A 183 -15.63 -16.08 -0.13
N GLN A 184 -15.80 -16.46 1.14
CA GLN A 184 -16.70 -17.55 1.52
C GLN A 184 -18.18 -17.20 1.30
N GLU A 185 -18.58 -15.94 1.52
CA GLU A 185 -19.94 -15.46 1.22
C GLU A 185 -20.22 -15.53 -0.28
N ALA A 186 -19.30 -15.03 -1.11
CA ALA A 186 -19.41 -15.15 -2.57
C ALA A 186 -19.45 -16.62 -3.05
N ALA A 187 -18.69 -17.49 -2.41
CA ALA A 187 -18.70 -18.92 -2.73
C ALA A 187 -20.05 -19.59 -2.47
N LYS A 188 -20.78 -19.19 -1.40
CA LYS A 188 -22.14 -19.68 -1.15
C LYS A 188 -23.10 -19.29 -2.26
N GLU A 189 -23.01 -18.05 -2.75
CA GLU A 189 -23.84 -17.56 -3.86
C GLU A 189 -23.54 -18.35 -5.16
N LEU A 190 -22.28 -18.66 -5.40
CA LEU A 190 -21.83 -19.46 -6.54
C LEU A 190 -22.06 -20.98 -6.37
N ARG A 191 -22.50 -21.44 -5.19
CA ARG A 191 -22.68 -22.86 -4.82
C ARG A 191 -21.40 -23.68 -4.97
N ILE A 192 -20.27 -23.11 -4.57
CA ILE A 192 -18.95 -23.74 -4.56
C ILE A 192 -18.39 -23.79 -3.14
N GLN A 193 -17.45 -24.70 -2.91
CA GLN A 193 -16.75 -24.85 -1.63
C GLN A 193 -15.40 -24.12 -1.65
N ILE A 194 -15.05 -23.50 -0.53
CA ILE A 194 -13.75 -22.87 -0.32
C ILE A 194 -12.99 -23.60 0.80
N HIS A 195 -11.76 -24.02 0.50
CA HIS A 195 -10.79 -24.44 1.50
C HIS A 195 -9.78 -23.33 1.73
N VAL A 196 -9.75 -22.82 2.96
CA VAL A 196 -8.84 -21.74 3.35
C VAL A 196 -7.53 -22.34 3.85
N GLN A 197 -6.42 -21.95 3.23
CA GLN A 197 -5.07 -22.27 3.69
C GLN A 197 -4.35 -21.01 4.15
N ARG A 198 -3.47 -21.19 5.13
CA ARG A 198 -2.75 -20.09 5.78
C ARG A 198 -1.27 -20.18 5.48
N ALA A 199 -0.69 -19.03 5.10
CA ALA A 199 0.74 -18.91 4.85
C ALA A 199 1.23 -17.55 5.41
N ALA A 200 2.07 -17.60 6.44
CA ALA A 200 2.61 -16.43 7.11
C ALA A 200 4.06 -16.10 6.68
N ILE A 201 4.72 -17.07 6.05
CA ILE A 201 6.08 -16.98 5.49
C ILE A 201 6.13 -17.77 4.17
N GLU A 202 7.13 -17.54 3.35
CA GLU A 202 7.27 -18.24 2.06
C GLU A 202 7.39 -19.76 2.17
N ALA A 203 7.96 -20.25 3.28
CA ALA A 203 8.07 -21.69 3.52
C ALA A 203 6.71 -22.39 3.66
N ASP A 204 5.65 -21.64 4.00
CA ASP A 204 4.30 -22.17 4.16
C ASP A 204 3.58 -22.37 2.81
N PHE A 205 4.07 -21.77 1.71
CA PHE A 205 3.35 -21.77 0.43
C PHE A 205 3.19 -23.19 -0.13
N GLU A 206 4.29 -23.94 -0.24
CA GLU A 206 4.22 -25.27 -0.83
C GLU A 206 3.36 -26.25 0.00
N PRO A 207 3.49 -26.33 1.35
CA PRO A 207 2.55 -27.09 2.17
C PRO A 207 1.08 -26.68 1.99
N ALA A 208 0.80 -25.37 1.86
CA ALA A 208 -0.55 -24.88 1.63
C ALA A 208 -1.13 -25.35 0.29
N PHE A 209 -0.35 -25.29 -0.80
CA PHE A 209 -0.77 -25.80 -2.11
C PHE A 209 -0.95 -27.32 -2.12
N ALA A 210 -0.06 -28.07 -1.46
CA ALA A 210 -0.20 -29.51 -1.32
C ALA A 210 -1.50 -29.87 -0.59
N SER A 211 -1.77 -29.22 0.54
CA SER A 211 -3.00 -29.41 1.30
C SER A 211 -4.25 -29.06 0.50
N LEU A 212 -4.24 -27.94 -0.25
CA LEU A 212 -5.35 -27.59 -1.14
C LEU A 212 -5.62 -28.71 -2.16
N ARG A 213 -4.56 -29.27 -2.74
CA ARG A 213 -4.67 -30.37 -3.70
C ARG A 213 -5.26 -31.63 -3.10
N GLU A 214 -4.83 -32.01 -1.90
CA GLU A 214 -5.36 -33.14 -1.13
C GLU A 214 -6.85 -32.96 -0.79
N LEU A 215 -7.25 -31.73 -0.43
CA LEU A 215 -8.64 -31.36 -0.17
C LEU A 215 -9.51 -31.29 -1.43
N GLY A 216 -8.94 -31.57 -2.60
CA GLY A 216 -9.68 -31.60 -3.86
C GLY A 216 -9.82 -30.24 -4.55
N ALA A 217 -9.20 -29.19 -4.06
CA ALA A 217 -9.23 -27.90 -4.74
C ALA A 217 -8.57 -27.99 -6.12
N ARG A 218 -9.22 -27.37 -7.11
CA ARG A 218 -8.79 -27.37 -8.51
C ARG A 218 -8.51 -25.96 -9.05
N ALA A 219 -8.74 -24.93 -8.27
CA ALA A 219 -8.43 -23.56 -8.56
C ALA A 219 -8.14 -22.81 -7.26
N VAL A 220 -7.42 -21.68 -7.30
CA VAL A 220 -7.04 -20.94 -6.10
C VAL A 220 -7.17 -19.45 -6.27
N VAL A 221 -7.80 -18.79 -5.30
CA VAL A 221 -7.76 -17.34 -5.11
C VAL A 221 -6.64 -17.03 -4.13
N ILE A 222 -5.74 -16.13 -4.50
CA ILE A 222 -4.69 -15.66 -3.60
C ILE A 222 -5.19 -14.36 -2.96
N GLY A 223 -5.27 -14.37 -1.63
CA GLY A 223 -5.73 -13.23 -0.83
C GLY A 223 -4.76 -12.04 -0.90
N THR A 224 -5.28 -10.87 -0.64
CA THR A 224 -4.49 -9.63 -0.66
C THR A 224 -3.53 -9.55 0.51
N ASP A 225 -2.22 -9.61 0.23
CA ASP A 225 -1.18 -9.53 1.26
C ASP A 225 0.15 -9.01 0.71
N PRO A 226 0.90 -8.15 1.45
CA PRO A 226 2.21 -7.68 1.03
C PRO A 226 3.25 -8.79 0.82
N LEU A 227 3.25 -9.86 1.62
CA LEU A 227 4.13 -11.00 1.43
C LEU A 227 3.86 -11.69 0.08
N PHE A 228 2.58 -11.88 -0.27
CA PHE A 228 2.21 -12.50 -1.54
C PHE A 228 2.54 -11.61 -2.73
N ASN A 229 2.51 -10.27 -2.56
CA ASN A 229 2.93 -9.33 -3.62
C ASN A 229 4.40 -9.53 -4.00
N VAL A 230 5.29 -9.64 -3.02
CA VAL A 230 6.73 -9.78 -3.26
C VAL A 230 7.12 -11.20 -3.67
N SER A 231 6.25 -12.18 -3.39
CA SER A 231 6.45 -13.60 -3.75
C SER A 231 5.66 -14.02 -4.99
N SER A 232 5.25 -13.06 -5.84
CA SER A 232 4.40 -13.32 -7.01
C SER A 232 4.95 -14.40 -7.94
N GLU A 233 6.25 -14.39 -8.22
CA GLU A 233 6.91 -15.40 -9.08
C GLU A 233 6.82 -16.80 -8.48
N ARG A 234 7.10 -16.93 -7.18
CA ARG A 234 7.03 -18.22 -6.48
C ARG A 234 5.60 -18.75 -6.44
N LEU A 235 4.64 -17.89 -6.16
CA LEU A 235 3.23 -18.26 -6.13
C LEU A 235 2.73 -18.67 -7.52
N ALA A 236 3.09 -17.95 -8.58
CA ALA A 236 2.78 -18.30 -9.95
C ALA A 236 3.37 -19.67 -10.33
N ALA A 237 4.63 -19.93 -10.00
CA ALA A 237 5.27 -21.23 -10.23
C ALA A 237 4.55 -22.38 -9.50
N LEU A 238 4.09 -22.16 -8.26
CA LEU A 238 3.33 -23.15 -7.50
C LEU A 238 1.96 -23.42 -8.14
N THR A 239 1.26 -22.38 -8.60
CA THR A 239 -0.04 -22.58 -9.27
C THR A 239 0.09 -23.44 -10.54
N LEU A 240 1.17 -23.26 -11.30
CA LEU A 240 1.47 -24.12 -12.45
C LEU A 240 1.86 -25.54 -12.05
N ARG A 241 2.75 -25.69 -11.07
CA ARG A 241 3.21 -27.00 -10.58
C ARG A 241 2.06 -27.87 -10.07
N TYR A 242 1.10 -27.27 -9.35
CA TYR A 242 -0.07 -27.95 -8.82
C TYR A 242 -1.24 -28.02 -9.79
N VAL A 243 -1.07 -27.48 -11.01
CA VAL A 243 -2.10 -27.41 -12.07
C VAL A 243 -3.38 -26.77 -11.54
N MET A 244 -3.23 -25.60 -10.88
CA MET A 244 -4.34 -24.83 -10.28
C MET A 244 -4.52 -23.52 -11.01
N PRO A 245 -5.55 -23.35 -11.85
CA PRO A 245 -5.98 -22.02 -12.31
C PRO A 245 -6.07 -21.05 -11.13
N SER A 246 -5.57 -19.82 -11.31
CA SER A 246 -5.36 -18.92 -10.20
C SER A 246 -5.63 -17.47 -10.54
N ILE A 247 -6.04 -16.71 -9.55
CA ILE A 247 -6.22 -15.27 -9.66
C ILE A 247 -5.63 -14.56 -8.44
N TYR A 248 -5.00 -13.40 -8.69
CA TYR A 248 -4.44 -12.53 -7.67
C TYR A 248 -4.77 -11.06 -7.94
N GLN A 249 -4.26 -10.15 -7.11
CA GLN A 249 -4.54 -8.72 -7.25
C GLN A 249 -3.58 -7.97 -8.18
N TYR A 250 -2.33 -8.42 -8.33
CA TYR A 250 -1.29 -7.65 -8.99
C TYR A 250 -0.84 -8.24 -10.32
N ARG A 251 -0.67 -7.34 -11.31
CA ARG A 251 -0.11 -7.62 -12.62
C ARG A 251 1.16 -8.48 -12.59
N PRO A 252 2.17 -8.23 -11.71
CA PRO A 252 3.37 -9.05 -11.66
C PRO A 252 3.11 -10.56 -11.50
N PHE A 253 2.03 -10.94 -10.82
CA PHE A 253 1.65 -12.36 -10.70
C PHE A 253 1.27 -12.98 -12.06
N ALA A 254 0.44 -12.29 -12.86
CA ALA A 254 0.08 -12.76 -14.19
C ALA A 254 1.30 -12.75 -15.13
N ALA A 255 2.14 -11.72 -15.06
CA ALA A 255 3.38 -11.63 -15.84
C ALA A 255 4.40 -12.74 -15.48
N ALA A 256 4.41 -13.20 -14.24
CA ALA A 256 5.28 -14.28 -13.77
C ALA A 256 4.74 -15.69 -14.06
N GLY A 257 3.64 -15.83 -14.79
CA GLY A 257 3.04 -17.12 -15.15
C GLY A 257 1.79 -17.50 -14.34
N GLY A 258 1.26 -16.62 -13.49
CA GLY A 258 -0.09 -16.79 -12.93
C GLY A 258 -1.15 -16.63 -14.02
N LEU A 259 -2.33 -17.26 -13.85
CA LEU A 259 -3.33 -17.24 -14.90
C LEU A 259 -3.95 -15.86 -15.11
N MET A 260 -4.34 -15.19 -14.01
CA MET A 260 -5.01 -13.89 -14.08
C MET A 260 -4.64 -13.00 -12.89
N SER A 261 -4.76 -11.69 -13.09
CA SER A 261 -4.84 -10.75 -11.98
C SER A 261 -6.00 -9.77 -12.17
N TYR A 262 -6.60 -9.34 -11.05
CA TYR A 262 -7.65 -8.34 -11.02
C TYR A 262 -7.51 -7.44 -9.80
N GLY A 263 -7.13 -6.18 -10.04
CA GLY A 263 -6.89 -5.19 -8.99
C GLY A 263 -6.11 -3.98 -9.47
N ASP A 264 -5.82 -3.06 -8.57
CA ASP A 264 -4.92 -1.93 -8.83
C ASP A 264 -3.47 -2.33 -8.52
N SER A 265 -2.65 -2.36 -9.54
CA SER A 265 -1.20 -2.58 -9.45
C SER A 265 -0.38 -1.34 -9.80
N SER A 266 -1.02 -0.20 -9.98
CA SER A 266 -0.36 1.06 -10.32
C SER A 266 0.51 1.60 -9.16
N THR A 267 1.44 2.47 -9.49
CA THR A 267 2.26 3.18 -8.50
C THR A 267 1.71 4.56 -8.16
N GLU A 268 0.60 4.95 -8.78
CA GLU A 268 -0.04 6.26 -8.60
C GLU A 268 -0.49 6.53 -7.14
N PRO A 269 -1.08 5.56 -6.40
CA PRO A 269 -1.41 5.73 -4.99
C PRO A 269 -0.22 6.13 -4.12
N PHE A 270 0.97 5.57 -4.42
CA PHE A 270 2.19 5.91 -3.71
C PHE A 270 2.68 7.34 -4.02
N ARG A 271 2.51 7.80 -5.26
CA ARG A 271 2.79 9.20 -5.62
C ARG A 271 1.85 10.14 -4.86
N GLN A 272 0.57 9.83 -4.79
CA GLN A 272 -0.41 10.60 -4.04
C GLN A 272 -0.10 10.63 -2.54
N ALA A 273 0.31 9.50 -1.96
CA ALA A 273 0.76 9.45 -0.57
C ALA A 273 1.97 10.37 -0.33
N GLY A 274 2.94 10.40 -1.25
CA GLY A 274 4.05 11.34 -1.22
C GLY A 274 3.61 12.80 -1.27
N THR A 275 2.63 13.13 -2.13
CA THR A 275 2.03 14.46 -2.20
C THR A 275 1.36 14.85 -0.87
N TYR A 276 0.65 13.91 -0.22
CA TYR A 276 0.02 14.16 1.08
C TYR A 276 1.03 14.41 2.18
N VAL A 277 2.12 13.63 2.22
CA VAL A 277 3.23 13.90 3.14
C VAL A 277 3.75 15.32 2.95
N GLY A 278 4.00 15.74 1.72
CA GLY A 278 4.48 17.09 1.42
C GLY A 278 3.50 18.20 1.82
N ARG A 279 2.19 18.01 1.66
CA ARG A 279 1.14 18.93 2.13
C ARG A 279 1.14 19.06 3.65
N ILE A 280 1.28 17.95 4.37
CA ILE A 280 1.37 17.93 5.83
C ILE A 280 2.62 18.67 6.31
N LEU A 281 3.77 18.47 5.67
CA LEU A 281 5.01 19.19 5.97
C LEU A 281 4.89 20.70 5.71
N LYS A 282 3.93 21.16 4.91
CA LYS A 282 3.56 22.56 4.71
C LYS A 282 2.52 23.08 5.71
N GLY A 283 2.07 22.25 6.66
CA GLY A 283 1.17 22.64 7.75
C GLY A 283 -0.30 22.25 7.55
N GLU A 284 -0.66 21.51 6.49
CA GLU A 284 -2.02 20.99 6.36
C GLU A 284 -2.28 19.89 7.40
N LYS A 285 -3.48 19.85 7.95
CA LYS A 285 -3.84 18.89 9.00
C LYS A 285 -4.33 17.58 8.37
N PRO A 286 -3.81 16.41 8.80
CA PRO A 286 -4.22 15.11 8.26
C PRO A 286 -5.74 14.91 8.32
N GLY A 287 -6.38 15.24 9.43
CA GLY A 287 -7.81 15.04 9.62
C GLY A 287 -8.72 15.87 8.71
N GLU A 288 -8.19 16.87 8.02
CA GLU A 288 -8.89 17.72 7.04
C GLU A 288 -8.64 17.28 5.58
N LEU A 289 -7.68 16.36 5.37
CA LEU A 289 -7.34 15.82 4.05
C LEU A 289 -8.16 14.58 3.76
N ALA A 290 -9.11 14.67 2.82
CA ALA A 290 -9.93 13.53 2.42
C ALA A 290 -9.08 12.35 1.93
N ILE A 291 -9.49 11.13 2.29
CA ILE A 291 -8.86 9.91 1.79
C ILE A 291 -9.06 9.81 0.27
N GLN A 292 -7.99 9.58 -0.45
CA GLN A 292 -8.07 9.26 -1.87
C GLN A 292 -8.31 7.76 -2.04
N GLN A 293 -9.29 7.42 -2.86
CA GLN A 293 -9.53 6.04 -3.26
C GLN A 293 -9.07 5.86 -4.70
N SER A 294 -8.23 4.87 -4.94
CA SER A 294 -7.94 4.46 -6.31
C SER A 294 -9.16 3.73 -6.88
N THR A 295 -9.61 4.18 -8.05
CA THR A 295 -10.71 3.56 -8.80
C THR A 295 -10.19 2.74 -9.98
N LYS A 296 -8.87 2.71 -10.18
CA LYS A 296 -8.26 1.96 -11.27
C LYS A 296 -8.20 0.48 -10.90
N VAL A 297 -8.93 -0.35 -11.64
CA VAL A 297 -8.89 -1.81 -11.51
C VAL A 297 -8.64 -2.38 -12.89
N GLU A 298 -7.63 -3.23 -13.02
CA GLU A 298 -7.20 -3.83 -14.28
C GLU A 298 -7.36 -5.35 -14.23
N LEU A 299 -7.91 -5.92 -15.28
CA LEU A 299 -7.96 -7.37 -15.53
C LEU A 299 -6.82 -7.74 -16.47
N ILE A 300 -5.90 -8.54 -16.00
CA ILE A 300 -4.77 -9.05 -16.79
C ILE A 300 -4.87 -10.55 -16.90
N ILE A 301 -4.69 -11.07 -18.12
CA ILE A 301 -4.82 -12.50 -18.42
C ILE A 301 -3.54 -12.99 -19.09
N ASN A 302 -3.02 -14.13 -18.64
CA ASN A 302 -1.88 -14.79 -19.27
C ASN A 302 -2.38 -15.94 -20.17
N LEU A 303 -2.28 -15.78 -21.50
CA LEU A 303 -2.72 -16.77 -22.47
C LEU A 303 -1.80 -17.99 -22.53
N THR A 304 -0.50 -17.82 -22.36
CA THR A 304 0.45 -18.94 -22.30
C THR A 304 0.12 -19.85 -21.11
N THR A 305 -0.19 -19.26 -19.95
CA THR A 305 -0.61 -20.04 -18.76
C THR A 305 -1.96 -20.73 -19.00
N ALA A 306 -2.94 -20.05 -19.60
CA ALA A 306 -4.21 -20.66 -19.93
C ALA A 306 -4.02 -21.88 -20.86
N LYS A 307 -3.19 -21.75 -21.88
CA LYS A 307 -2.84 -22.85 -22.81
C LYS A 307 -2.13 -24.00 -22.09
N THR A 308 -1.16 -23.69 -21.23
CA THR A 308 -0.42 -24.70 -20.43
C THR A 308 -1.34 -25.48 -19.52
N LEU A 309 -2.34 -24.83 -18.92
CA LEU A 309 -3.35 -25.45 -18.05
C LEU A 309 -4.51 -26.13 -18.84
N GLY A 310 -4.49 -26.06 -20.18
CA GLY A 310 -5.55 -26.61 -21.02
C GLY A 310 -6.90 -25.89 -20.88
N ILE A 311 -6.88 -24.60 -20.48
CA ILE A 311 -8.08 -23.82 -20.20
C ILE A 311 -8.49 -23.05 -21.46
N ARG A 312 -9.75 -23.21 -21.85
CA ARG A 312 -10.37 -22.36 -22.87
C ARG A 312 -11.04 -21.16 -22.22
N LEU A 313 -10.44 -20.00 -22.38
CA LEU A 313 -10.98 -18.76 -21.84
C LEU A 313 -12.24 -18.31 -22.58
N PRO A 314 -13.28 -17.82 -21.89
CA PRO A 314 -14.45 -17.24 -22.52
C PRO A 314 -14.07 -15.99 -23.34
N THR A 315 -14.56 -15.88 -24.58
CA THR A 315 -14.29 -14.73 -25.47
C THR A 315 -14.67 -13.39 -24.79
N ALA A 316 -15.80 -13.39 -24.08
CA ALA A 316 -16.26 -12.20 -23.36
C ALA A 316 -15.29 -11.77 -22.23
N LEU A 317 -14.55 -12.70 -21.63
CA LEU A 317 -13.55 -12.39 -20.61
C LEU A 317 -12.29 -11.79 -21.26
N ILE A 318 -11.82 -12.39 -22.36
CA ILE A 318 -10.68 -11.87 -23.13
C ILE A 318 -10.96 -10.45 -23.63
N ALA A 319 -12.17 -10.19 -24.14
CA ALA A 319 -12.57 -8.87 -24.62
C ALA A 319 -12.66 -7.80 -23.52
N ARG A 320 -12.71 -8.20 -22.24
CA ARG A 320 -12.75 -7.31 -21.07
C ARG A 320 -11.37 -7.14 -20.42
N ALA A 321 -10.37 -7.89 -20.87
CA ALA A 321 -9.03 -7.76 -20.33
C ALA A 321 -8.42 -6.40 -20.72
N ASP A 322 -7.85 -5.72 -19.77
CA ASP A 322 -7.09 -4.48 -20.00
C ASP A 322 -5.71 -4.79 -20.59
N GLU A 323 -5.17 -5.98 -20.28
CA GLU A 323 -3.89 -6.46 -20.81
C GLU A 323 -3.92 -7.98 -21.00
N ILE A 324 -3.33 -8.42 -22.09
CA ILE A 324 -3.04 -9.83 -22.37
C ILE A 324 -1.52 -10.03 -22.29
N VAL A 325 -1.10 -11.01 -21.51
CA VAL A 325 0.30 -11.46 -21.41
C VAL A 325 0.42 -12.78 -22.16
N ASP A 326 1.41 -12.86 -23.05
CA ASP A 326 1.76 -14.03 -23.85
C ASP A 326 3.00 -14.74 -23.33
#